data_1b6d51bc925b7e5b97f6f5a2b658ad0e
#
_entry.id   1b6d51bc925b7e5b97f6f5a2b658ad0e
#
_cell.length_a   1.000
_cell.length_b   1.000
_cell.length_c   1.000
_cell.angle_alpha   90.00
_cell.angle_beta   90.00
_cell.angle_gamma   90.00
#
_symmetry.space_group_name_H-M   'P 1'
#
loop_
_entity.id
_entity.type
_entity.pdbx_description
1 polymer ?
#
loop_
_entity_poly.entity_id
_entity_poly.type
_entity_poly.pdbx_seq_one_letter_code
_entity_poly.pdbx_strand_id
1 'polypeptide(L)'
;NRFKWGVHDQYMFERLYEDIAKARQPFMYMAFNMSSHEPFNVPGEVAIPGDDTEHKFLNAIHYSDACIGEFIRKCKASGLWDNTLFILMADHGTRHIRHVDPSTPAAYHIPLILSGGALNVQDTVVTTIGSQTDMVATVLAQLGMDHSGYKFSRNLLADQVIPFAFFSYPNGAGVVTEKGSTYFLSLIHISEPTRLRRIS
;
A
#
# COMPACT_ATOMS: atom_id res chain seq x y z
N ASN A 1 -1.32 15.94 -20.70
CA ASN A 1 -0.69 15.60 -19.42
C ASN A 1 -1.71 15.18 -18.35
N ARG A 2 -2.98 15.09 -18.69
CA ARG A 2 -4.07 14.63 -17.80
C ARG A 2 -4.70 13.39 -18.37
N PHE A 3 -5.04 12.45 -17.49
CA PHE A 3 -5.89 11.31 -17.80
C PHE A 3 -7.14 11.35 -16.91
N LYS A 4 -8.01 10.35 -17.02
CA LYS A 4 -9.35 10.35 -16.37
C LYS A 4 -9.32 10.68 -14.88
N TRP A 5 -8.29 10.27 -14.15
CA TRP A 5 -8.20 10.37 -12.70
C TRP A 5 -7.26 11.47 -12.19
N GLY A 6 -6.46 12.09 -13.07
CA GLY A 6 -5.54 13.13 -12.60
C GLY A 6 -4.40 13.41 -13.57
N VAL A 7 -3.21 13.57 -13.04
CA VAL A 7 -1.96 13.70 -13.80
C VAL A 7 -1.15 12.42 -13.70
N HIS A 8 -0.32 12.15 -14.70
CA HIS A 8 0.60 11.02 -14.65
C HIS A 8 1.67 11.20 -13.57
N ASP A 9 2.15 10.11 -13.03
CA ASP A 9 3.03 10.05 -11.87
C ASP A 9 4.28 10.91 -12.02
N GLN A 10 4.88 11.00 -13.22
CA GLN A 10 6.05 11.88 -13.46
C GLN A 10 5.78 13.32 -13.04
N TYR A 11 4.62 13.89 -13.36
CA TYR A 11 4.29 15.27 -13.01
C TYR A 11 3.98 15.44 -11.52
N MET A 12 3.37 14.41 -10.93
CA MET A 12 3.12 14.40 -9.49
C MET A 12 4.44 14.36 -8.72
N PHE A 13 5.38 13.48 -9.09
CA PHE A 13 6.68 13.38 -8.43
C PHE A 13 7.58 14.60 -8.70
N GLU A 14 7.51 15.22 -9.88
CA GLU A 14 8.17 16.51 -10.14
C GLU A 14 7.67 17.58 -9.17
N ARG A 15 6.36 17.72 -9.05
CA ARG A 15 5.75 18.67 -8.12
C ARG A 15 6.10 18.36 -6.67
N LEU A 16 6.03 17.11 -6.26
CA LEU A 16 6.42 16.69 -4.91
C LEU A 16 7.87 17.08 -4.61
N TYR A 17 8.78 16.80 -5.55
CA TYR A 17 10.18 17.18 -5.40
C TYR A 17 10.35 18.70 -5.22
N GLU A 18 9.70 19.51 -6.04
CA GLU A 18 9.75 20.97 -5.93
C GLU A 18 9.23 21.49 -4.58
N ASP A 19 8.18 20.87 -4.06
CA ASP A 19 7.57 21.27 -2.79
C ASP A 19 8.45 20.89 -1.61
N ILE A 20 8.98 19.67 -1.56
CA ILE A 20 9.86 19.23 -0.47
C ILE A 20 11.22 19.94 -0.49
N ALA A 21 11.75 20.27 -1.67
CA ALA A 21 13.01 21.01 -1.80
C ALA A 21 12.94 22.41 -1.21
N LYS A 22 11.76 23.00 -1.14
CA LYS A 22 11.51 24.33 -0.56
C LYS A 22 10.91 24.26 0.86
N ALA A 23 10.60 23.07 1.34
CA ALA A 23 9.94 22.90 2.60
C ALA A 23 10.83 23.27 3.79
N ARG A 24 10.24 23.95 4.76
CA ARG A 24 10.90 24.18 6.05
C ARG A 24 10.84 22.89 6.88
N GLN A 25 11.97 22.50 7.42
CA GLN A 25 12.03 21.35 8.34
C GLN A 25 11.49 21.67 9.75
N PRO A 26 10.88 20.70 10.45
CA PRO A 26 10.51 19.39 9.94
C PRO A 26 9.31 19.46 8.99
N PHE A 27 9.22 18.54 8.03
CA PHE A 27 8.08 18.44 7.13
C PHE A 27 7.55 16.99 7.04
N MET A 28 6.30 16.86 6.65
CA MET A 28 5.67 15.61 6.23
C MET A 28 4.85 15.87 4.97
N TYR A 29 5.09 15.06 3.96
CA TYR A 29 4.29 15.08 2.72
C TYR A 29 3.72 13.68 2.47
N MET A 30 2.47 13.64 2.04
CA MET A 30 1.84 12.42 1.57
C MET A 30 1.39 12.65 0.13
N ALA A 31 1.80 11.77 -0.76
CA ALA A 31 1.48 11.83 -2.16
C ALA A 31 0.78 10.53 -2.59
N PHE A 32 -0.19 10.67 -3.47
CA PHE A 32 -0.94 9.56 -4.05
C PHE A 32 -0.64 9.51 -5.53
N ASN A 33 0.04 8.46 -5.99
CA ASN A 33 0.27 8.23 -7.40
C ASN A 33 -0.92 7.46 -8.01
N MET A 34 -1.27 7.78 -9.26
CA MET A 34 -2.51 7.34 -9.86
C MET A 34 -2.34 6.62 -11.19
N SER A 35 -1.11 6.54 -11.73
CA SER A 35 -0.90 5.96 -13.06
C SER A 35 -1.18 4.46 -13.13
N SER A 36 -1.09 3.76 -12.00
CA SER A 36 -1.46 2.35 -11.86
C SER A 36 -2.96 2.10 -11.67
N HIS A 37 -3.80 3.14 -11.76
CA HIS A 37 -5.26 3.03 -11.74
C HIS A 37 -5.83 2.80 -13.16
N GLU A 38 -6.96 2.09 -13.24
CA GLU A 38 -7.68 1.91 -14.52
C GLU A 38 -7.97 3.25 -15.22
N PRO A 39 -7.85 3.34 -16.53
CA PRO A 39 -7.67 2.28 -17.56
C PRO A 39 -6.21 1.88 -17.85
N PHE A 40 -5.25 2.17 -16.99
CA PHE A 40 -3.82 1.83 -17.10
C PHE A 40 -3.11 2.44 -18.32
N ASN A 41 -3.59 3.57 -18.78
CA ASN A 41 -2.99 4.29 -19.89
C ASN A 41 -1.84 5.17 -19.36
N VAL A 42 -0.62 4.77 -19.65
CA VAL A 42 0.58 5.50 -19.24
C VAL A 42 1.34 6.01 -20.46
N PRO A 43 2.06 7.13 -20.35
CA PRO A 43 2.91 7.62 -21.44
C PRO A 43 4.19 6.76 -21.53
N GLY A 44 4.80 6.76 -22.72
CA GLY A 44 6.05 6.07 -22.97
C GLY A 44 5.90 4.80 -23.80
N GLU A 45 6.99 4.07 -23.93
CA GLU A 45 7.04 2.82 -24.68
C GLU A 45 6.47 1.67 -23.85
N VAL A 46 5.86 0.71 -24.55
CA VAL A 46 5.35 -0.53 -23.95
C VAL A 46 6.54 -1.42 -23.63
N ALA A 47 6.82 -1.61 -22.33
CA ALA A 47 7.91 -2.45 -21.86
C ALA A 47 7.55 -3.94 -21.89
N ILE A 48 6.28 -4.26 -21.62
CA ILE A 48 5.75 -5.62 -21.56
C ILE A 48 4.74 -5.77 -22.69
N PRO A 49 5.04 -6.51 -23.79
CA PRO A 49 4.16 -6.67 -24.93
C PRO A 49 2.85 -7.35 -24.56
N GLY A 50 1.72 -6.79 -25.03
CA GLY A 50 0.37 -7.27 -24.80
C GLY A 50 -0.61 -6.10 -24.70
N ASP A 51 -1.90 -6.33 -24.97
CA ASP A 51 -2.93 -5.30 -24.99
C ASP A 51 -4.13 -5.58 -24.06
N ASP A 52 -4.13 -6.73 -23.41
CA ASP A 52 -5.12 -7.07 -22.39
C ASP A 52 -4.92 -6.26 -21.09
N THR A 53 -5.87 -6.38 -20.19
CA THR A 53 -5.88 -5.62 -18.93
C THR A 53 -4.66 -5.92 -18.04
N GLU A 54 -4.21 -7.17 -18.01
CA GLU A 54 -3.05 -7.57 -17.21
C GLU A 54 -1.76 -6.93 -17.73
N HIS A 55 -1.49 -6.99 -19.04
CA HIS A 55 -0.33 -6.35 -19.65
C HIS A 55 -0.36 -4.82 -19.50
N LYS A 56 -1.51 -4.19 -19.66
CA LYS A 56 -1.65 -2.75 -19.40
C LYS A 56 -1.36 -2.39 -17.96
N PHE A 57 -1.85 -3.17 -17.01
CA PHE A 57 -1.58 -2.98 -15.59
C PHE A 57 -0.09 -3.15 -15.28
N LEU A 58 0.57 -4.19 -15.81
CA LEU A 58 2.01 -4.41 -15.62
C LEU A 58 2.85 -3.25 -16.19
N ASN A 59 2.49 -2.72 -17.36
CA ASN A 59 3.13 -1.54 -17.93
C ASN A 59 2.90 -0.29 -17.08
N ALA A 60 1.71 -0.13 -16.48
CA ALA A 60 1.42 0.98 -15.60
C ALA A 60 2.25 0.92 -14.31
N ILE A 61 2.44 -0.27 -13.73
CA ILE A 61 3.34 -0.47 -12.58
C ILE A 61 4.78 -0.17 -12.97
N HIS A 62 5.27 -0.69 -14.10
CA HIS A 62 6.61 -0.42 -14.60
C HIS A 62 6.86 1.09 -14.77
N TYR A 63 5.89 1.81 -15.32
CA TYR A 63 5.96 3.27 -15.44
C TYR A 63 6.00 3.97 -14.08
N SER A 64 5.14 3.58 -13.13
CA SER A 64 5.12 4.15 -11.78
C SER A 64 6.44 3.89 -11.05
N ASP A 65 7.00 2.69 -11.15
CA ASP A 65 8.30 2.33 -10.58
C ASP A 65 9.43 3.20 -11.15
N ALA A 66 9.45 3.39 -12.46
CA ALA A 66 10.41 4.29 -13.11
C ALA A 66 10.30 5.74 -12.60
N CYS A 67 9.07 6.26 -12.39
CA CYS A 67 8.84 7.59 -11.85
C CYS A 67 9.32 7.70 -10.39
N ILE A 68 9.07 6.69 -9.56
CA ILE A 68 9.59 6.61 -8.18
C ILE A 68 11.12 6.59 -8.20
N GLY A 69 11.72 5.77 -9.05
CA GLY A 69 13.17 5.67 -9.18
C GLY A 69 13.82 7.00 -9.56
N GLU A 70 13.21 7.76 -10.50
CA GLU A 70 13.69 9.09 -10.88
C GLU A 70 13.58 10.09 -9.72
N PHE A 71 12.44 10.10 -9.03
CA PHE A 71 12.23 10.94 -7.86
C PHE A 71 13.28 10.67 -6.76
N ILE A 72 13.53 9.40 -6.44
CA ILE A 72 14.55 9.01 -5.45
C ILE A 72 15.96 9.44 -5.90
N ARG A 73 16.29 9.28 -7.19
CA ARG A 73 17.58 9.75 -7.72
C ARG A 73 17.76 11.27 -7.57
N LYS A 74 16.72 12.06 -7.85
CA LYS A 74 16.73 13.51 -7.62
C LYS A 74 16.91 13.87 -6.14
N CYS A 75 16.21 13.17 -5.23
CA CYS A 75 16.37 13.38 -3.79
C CYS A 75 17.79 13.07 -3.32
N LYS A 76 18.40 11.99 -3.81
CA LYS A 76 19.80 11.65 -3.51
C LYS A 76 20.76 12.71 -4.03
N ALA A 77 20.59 13.15 -5.26
CA ALA A 77 21.46 14.16 -5.88
C ALA A 77 21.41 15.53 -5.19
N SER A 78 20.30 15.87 -4.56
CA SER A 78 20.11 17.16 -3.86
C SER A 78 20.38 17.10 -2.35
N GLY A 79 20.73 15.93 -1.78
CA GLY A 79 20.92 15.75 -0.34
C GLY A 79 19.63 15.66 0.47
N LEU A 80 18.45 15.76 -0.16
CA LEU A 80 17.16 15.55 0.52
C LEU A 80 17.00 14.14 1.08
N TRP A 81 17.66 13.18 0.45
CA TRP A 81 17.66 11.79 0.87
C TRP A 81 18.24 11.58 2.28
N ASP A 82 19.29 12.32 2.63
CA ASP A 82 20.14 12.02 3.80
C ASP A 82 19.41 12.18 5.13
N ASN A 83 18.43 13.08 5.20
CA ASN A 83 17.64 13.34 6.40
C ASN A 83 16.13 13.15 6.17
N THR A 84 15.76 12.24 5.30
CA THR A 84 14.35 11.95 4.99
C THR A 84 14.08 10.46 5.13
N LEU A 85 12.96 10.14 5.76
CA LEU A 85 12.36 8.80 5.74
C LEU A 85 11.32 8.76 4.62
N PHE A 86 11.54 7.87 3.66
CA PHE A 86 10.59 7.56 2.58
C PHE A 86 9.82 6.31 2.93
N ILE A 87 8.50 6.39 2.83
CA ILE A 87 7.59 5.26 3.05
C ILE A 87 6.80 5.06 1.77
N LEU A 88 7.01 3.91 1.12
CA LEU A 88 6.25 3.50 -0.05
C LEU A 88 5.33 2.35 0.35
N MET A 89 4.04 2.54 0.15
CA MET A 89 3.03 1.57 0.54
C MET A 89 1.88 1.61 -0.47
N ALA A 90 1.38 0.45 -0.87
CA ALA A 90 0.15 0.43 -1.65
C ALA A 90 -1.06 0.72 -0.74
N ASP A 91 -2.10 1.33 -1.32
CA ASP A 91 -3.36 1.61 -0.63
C ASP A 91 -4.21 0.34 -0.48
N HIS A 92 -4.13 -0.59 -1.43
CA HIS A 92 -4.80 -1.88 -1.41
C HIS A 92 -4.10 -2.89 -2.33
N GLY A 93 -4.46 -4.16 -2.22
CA GLY A 93 -4.01 -5.21 -3.12
C GLY A 93 -4.66 -5.12 -4.50
N THR A 94 -4.11 -5.86 -5.48
CA THR A 94 -4.62 -5.89 -6.85
C THR A 94 -5.29 -7.22 -7.19
N ARG A 95 -6.24 -7.17 -8.13
CA ARG A 95 -6.90 -8.34 -8.73
C ARG A 95 -6.58 -8.47 -10.23
N HIS A 96 -5.73 -7.60 -10.75
CA HIS A 96 -5.42 -7.54 -12.19
C HIS A 96 -4.33 -8.51 -12.61
N ILE A 97 -3.57 -9.04 -11.66
CA ILE A 97 -2.57 -10.08 -11.87
C ILE A 97 -3.03 -11.31 -11.11
N ARG A 98 -3.19 -12.43 -11.81
CA ARG A 98 -3.67 -13.70 -11.27
C ARG A 98 -5.08 -13.60 -10.67
N HIS A 99 -5.86 -14.62 -10.84
CA HIS A 99 -7.16 -14.73 -10.18
C HIS A 99 -6.93 -15.01 -8.70
N VAL A 100 -6.94 -13.96 -7.87
CA VAL A 100 -6.85 -14.07 -6.41
C VAL A 100 -8.25 -13.99 -5.85
N ASP A 101 -8.63 -15.01 -5.07
CA ASP A 101 -9.93 -15.03 -4.39
C ASP A 101 -10.00 -13.86 -3.38
N PRO A 102 -11.00 -12.96 -3.51
CA PRO A 102 -11.15 -11.81 -2.61
C PRO A 102 -11.33 -12.15 -1.14
N SER A 103 -11.68 -13.39 -0.80
CA SER A 103 -11.79 -13.82 0.58
C SER A 103 -10.46 -14.27 1.19
N THR A 104 -9.38 -14.31 0.41
CA THR A 104 -8.07 -14.80 0.87
C THR A 104 -7.13 -13.67 1.27
N PRO A 105 -6.19 -13.89 2.21
CA PRO A 105 -5.18 -12.91 2.59
C PRO A 105 -4.35 -12.40 1.42
N ALA A 106 -4.11 -13.22 0.40
CA ALA A 106 -3.33 -12.87 -0.76
C ALA A 106 -3.89 -11.66 -1.54
N ALA A 107 -5.22 -11.43 -1.47
CA ALA A 107 -5.87 -10.29 -2.09
C ALA A 107 -5.55 -8.95 -1.36
N TYR A 108 -5.07 -9.01 -0.14
CA TYR A 108 -4.81 -7.87 0.74
C TYR A 108 -3.34 -7.69 1.09
N HIS A 109 -2.49 -8.58 0.60
CA HIS A 109 -1.05 -8.47 0.80
C HIS A 109 -0.50 -7.35 -0.09
N ILE A 110 0.03 -6.31 0.53
CA ILE A 110 0.59 -5.13 -0.13
C ILE A 110 2.07 -4.96 0.20
N PRO A 111 2.85 -4.35 -0.68
CA PRO A 111 4.22 -3.97 -0.38
C PRO A 111 4.26 -2.81 0.61
N LEU A 112 5.26 -2.85 1.50
CA LEU A 112 5.67 -1.75 2.36
C LEU A 112 7.19 -1.64 2.30
N ILE A 113 7.69 -0.49 1.90
CA ILE A 113 9.13 -0.21 1.83
C ILE A 113 9.43 1.02 2.67
N LEU A 114 10.35 0.89 3.60
CA LEU A 114 10.94 1.99 4.35
C LEU A 114 12.34 2.23 3.79
N SER A 115 12.67 3.46 3.45
CA SER A 115 13.95 3.81 2.86
C SER A 115 14.33 5.25 3.19
N GLY A 116 15.55 5.65 2.87
CA GLY A 116 16.05 7.02 3.09
C GLY A 116 17.22 7.06 4.05
N GLY A 117 17.95 8.16 4.03
CA GLY A 117 19.13 8.35 4.88
C GLY A 117 18.83 8.51 6.36
N ALA A 118 17.58 8.85 6.72
CA ALA A 118 17.13 8.89 8.11
C ALA A 118 16.89 7.49 8.71
N LEU A 119 16.93 6.43 7.89
CA LEU A 119 16.75 5.06 8.36
C LEU A 119 18.09 4.45 8.78
N ASN A 120 18.18 3.96 10.02
CA ASN A 120 19.41 3.38 10.56
C ASN A 120 19.65 1.93 10.15
N VAL A 121 18.66 1.26 9.57
CA VAL A 121 18.70 -0.15 9.15
C VAL A 121 18.69 -0.22 7.63
N GLN A 122 19.59 -0.99 7.05
CA GLN A 122 19.68 -1.20 5.61
C GLN A 122 19.57 -2.69 5.28
N ASP A 123 19.11 -2.99 4.08
CA ASP A 123 19.05 -4.35 3.51
C ASP A 123 18.38 -5.40 4.43
N THR A 124 17.34 -4.99 5.12
CA THR A 124 16.62 -5.84 6.06
C THR A 124 15.23 -6.16 5.57
N VAL A 125 14.84 -7.42 5.66
CA VAL A 125 13.48 -7.87 5.41
C VAL A 125 12.77 -8.05 6.75
N VAL A 126 11.71 -7.26 6.96
CA VAL A 126 10.85 -7.39 8.14
C VAL A 126 9.76 -8.40 7.82
N THR A 127 9.74 -9.51 8.56
CA THR A 127 8.76 -10.60 8.38
C THR A 127 7.55 -10.49 9.30
N THR A 128 7.52 -9.49 10.16
CA THR A 128 6.40 -9.24 11.08
C THR A 128 5.11 -9.00 10.31
N ILE A 129 4.09 -9.80 10.60
CA ILE A 129 2.77 -9.62 10.01
C ILE A 129 2.12 -8.37 10.62
N GLY A 130 1.74 -7.44 9.78
CA GLY A 130 1.13 -6.18 10.17
C GLY A 130 0.07 -5.68 9.20
N SER A 131 -0.59 -4.60 9.57
CA SER A 131 -1.61 -3.91 8.79
C SER A 131 -1.21 -2.46 8.53
N GLN A 132 -1.84 -1.80 7.58
CA GLN A 132 -1.64 -0.37 7.31
C GLN A 132 -1.86 0.50 8.56
N THR A 133 -2.75 0.11 9.45
CA THR A 133 -2.99 0.79 10.74
C THR A 133 -1.76 0.84 11.63
N ASP A 134 -0.81 -0.08 11.46
CA ASP A 134 0.43 -0.14 12.25
C ASP A 134 1.46 0.94 11.84
N MET A 135 1.22 1.61 10.71
CA MET A 135 2.13 2.65 10.23
C MET A 135 2.23 3.84 11.19
N VAL A 136 1.14 4.20 11.88
CA VAL A 136 1.15 5.35 12.81
C VAL A 136 2.14 5.11 13.94
N ALA A 137 2.02 4.00 14.67
CA ALA A 137 2.94 3.69 15.77
C ALA A 137 4.36 3.42 15.28
N THR A 138 4.52 2.78 14.11
CA THR A 138 5.83 2.52 13.51
C THR A 138 6.56 3.83 13.20
N VAL A 139 5.90 4.78 12.53
CA VAL A 139 6.50 6.07 12.17
C VAL A 139 6.80 6.91 13.41
N LEU A 140 5.85 7.02 14.35
CA LEU A 140 6.06 7.79 15.57
C LEU A 140 7.23 7.23 16.40
N ALA A 141 7.35 5.91 16.48
CA ALA A 141 8.48 5.27 17.16
C ALA A 141 9.82 5.60 16.49
N GLN A 142 9.90 5.61 15.14
CA GLN A 142 11.11 6.02 14.43
C GLN A 142 11.48 7.49 14.67
N LEU A 143 10.50 8.34 14.95
CA LEU A 143 10.69 9.74 15.30
C LEU A 143 10.96 9.97 16.80
N GLY A 144 11.02 8.91 17.61
CA GLY A 144 11.17 9.01 19.06
C GLY A 144 9.97 9.63 19.78
N MET A 145 8.78 9.57 19.15
CA MET A 145 7.55 10.15 19.69
C MET A 145 6.69 9.09 20.38
N ASP A 146 5.94 9.52 21.41
CA ASP A 146 4.98 8.65 22.07
C ASP A 146 3.84 8.24 21.12
N HIS A 147 3.58 6.96 21.07
CA HIS A 147 2.51 6.37 20.28
C HIS A 147 1.51 5.54 21.12
N SER A 148 1.60 5.60 22.45
CA SER A 148 0.77 4.81 23.37
C SER A 148 -0.74 5.08 23.26
N GLY A 149 -1.12 6.26 22.76
CA GLY A 149 -2.51 6.63 22.49
C GLY A 149 -3.14 5.89 21.30
N TYR A 150 -2.35 5.29 20.43
CA TYR A 150 -2.81 4.61 19.21
C TYR A 150 -2.99 3.11 19.45
N LYS A 151 -4.00 2.74 20.21
CA LYS A 151 -4.23 1.35 20.70
C LYS A 151 -4.40 0.29 19.61
N PHE A 152 -4.76 0.67 18.38
CA PHE A 152 -4.92 -0.23 17.24
C PHE A 152 -3.71 -0.21 16.27
N SER A 153 -2.63 0.45 16.67
CA SER A 153 -1.41 0.58 15.89
C SER A 153 -0.23 0.03 16.69
N ARG A 154 0.60 -0.78 16.07
CA ARG A 154 1.78 -1.40 16.67
C ARG A 154 3.04 -0.92 15.95
N ASN A 155 4.14 -0.79 16.66
CA ASN A 155 5.43 -0.55 16.02
C ASN A 155 5.94 -1.85 15.41
N LEU A 156 5.86 -1.99 14.09
CA LEU A 156 6.27 -3.20 13.35
C LEU A 156 7.78 -3.47 13.41
N LEU A 157 8.57 -2.49 13.84
CA LEU A 157 10.02 -2.60 13.95
C LEU A 157 10.49 -2.84 15.41
N ALA A 158 9.56 -3.06 16.34
CA ALA A 158 9.92 -3.40 17.72
C ALA A 158 10.34 -4.88 17.82
N ASP A 159 11.22 -5.19 18.77
CA ASP A 159 11.72 -6.55 19.03
C ASP A 159 10.62 -7.55 19.38
N GLN A 160 9.53 -7.08 19.98
CA GLN A 160 8.40 -7.91 20.38
C GLN A 160 7.10 -7.28 19.90
N VAL A 161 6.56 -7.83 18.84
CA VAL A 161 5.27 -7.45 18.25
C VAL A 161 4.41 -8.69 18.11
N ILE A 162 3.14 -8.62 18.53
CA ILE A 162 2.18 -9.69 18.25
C ILE A 162 1.88 -9.68 16.74
N PRO A 163 2.34 -10.69 15.97
CA PRO A 163 2.25 -10.66 14.53
C PRO A 163 0.84 -11.07 14.07
N PHE A 164 0.03 -10.09 13.69
CA PHE A 164 -1.25 -10.35 13.03
C PHE A 164 -1.60 -9.21 12.08
N ALA A 165 -2.46 -9.50 11.12
CA ALA A 165 -3.11 -8.52 10.28
C ALA A 165 -4.59 -8.84 10.17
N PHE A 166 -5.42 -7.83 9.99
CA PHE A 166 -6.82 -8.03 9.66
C PHE A 166 -7.14 -7.41 8.31
N PHE A 167 -8.14 -7.96 7.65
CA PHE A 167 -8.67 -7.43 6.39
C PHE A 167 -10.19 -7.58 6.38
N SER A 168 -10.85 -6.76 5.58
CA SER A 168 -12.29 -6.80 5.41
C SER A 168 -12.66 -6.87 3.93
N TYR A 169 -13.75 -7.52 3.63
CA TYR A 169 -14.32 -7.63 2.30
C TYR A 169 -15.84 -7.55 2.38
N PRO A 170 -16.55 -7.37 1.26
CA PRO A 170 -18.00 -7.36 1.28
C PRO A 170 -18.53 -8.62 1.96
N ASN A 171 -19.32 -8.44 3.03
CA ASN A 171 -19.90 -9.49 3.85
C ASN A 171 -18.92 -10.35 4.67
N GLY A 172 -17.71 -9.85 4.97
CA GLY A 172 -16.79 -10.62 5.77
C GLY A 172 -15.56 -9.85 6.25
N ALA A 173 -14.80 -10.53 7.08
CA ALA A 173 -13.50 -10.09 7.56
C ALA A 173 -12.60 -11.30 7.82
N GLY A 174 -11.30 -11.07 7.85
CA GLY A 174 -10.34 -12.10 8.16
C GLY A 174 -9.19 -11.60 9.01
N VAL A 175 -8.54 -12.52 9.67
CA VAL A 175 -7.32 -12.29 10.44
C VAL A 175 -6.24 -13.23 9.95
N VAL A 176 -5.05 -12.70 9.76
CA VAL A 176 -3.84 -13.45 9.42
C VAL A 176 -2.92 -13.45 10.63
N THR A 177 -2.38 -14.60 10.95
CA THR A 177 -1.37 -14.80 12.00
C THR A 177 -0.27 -15.73 11.50
N GLU A 178 0.79 -15.91 12.25
CA GLU A 178 1.84 -16.91 11.94
C GLU A 178 1.32 -18.35 11.87
N LYS A 179 0.21 -18.65 12.55
CA LYS A 179 -0.42 -19.97 12.58
C LYS A 179 -1.38 -20.22 11.42
N GLY A 180 -1.65 -19.20 10.62
CA GLY A 180 -2.59 -19.25 9.50
C GLY A 180 -3.59 -18.11 9.50
N SER A 181 -4.65 -18.26 8.71
CA SER A 181 -5.71 -17.26 8.57
C SER A 181 -7.06 -17.81 8.97
N THR A 182 -7.88 -16.94 9.54
CA THR A 182 -9.27 -17.23 9.91
C THR A 182 -10.19 -16.23 9.24
N TYR A 183 -11.33 -16.68 8.74
CA TYR A 183 -12.30 -15.88 8.01
C TYR A 183 -13.64 -15.90 8.73
N PHE A 184 -14.28 -14.74 8.75
CA PHE A 184 -15.68 -14.59 9.14
C PHE A 184 -16.48 -14.18 7.91
N LEU A 185 -17.50 -14.97 7.56
CA LEU A 185 -18.49 -14.64 6.55
C LEU A 185 -19.77 -14.22 7.26
N SER A 186 -20.20 -12.98 7.08
CA SER A 186 -21.52 -12.55 7.50
C SER A 186 -22.56 -13.09 6.51
N LEU A 187 -23.20 -14.17 6.85
CA LEU A 187 -24.35 -14.71 6.11
C LEU A 187 -25.58 -13.82 6.38
N ILE A 188 -25.57 -12.59 5.91
CA ILE A 188 -26.72 -11.69 5.98
C ILE A 188 -27.61 -11.84 4.74
N HIS A 189 -27.81 -13.01 4.25
CA HIS A 189 -28.97 -13.40 3.46
C HIS A 189 -29.37 -14.81 3.85
N ILE A 190 -29.94 -14.94 5.02
CA ILE A 190 -31.00 -15.91 5.14
C ILE A 190 -32.15 -15.31 4.34
N SER A 191 -32.22 -15.64 3.05
CA SER A 191 -33.44 -15.55 2.30
C SER A 191 -34.55 -16.08 3.18
N GLU A 192 -35.70 -15.39 3.19
CA GLU A 192 -36.87 -15.66 4.02
C GLU A 192 -37.04 -17.14 4.41
N PRO A 193 -37.38 -17.45 5.67
CA PRO A 193 -37.66 -18.83 6.07
C PRO A 193 -38.74 -19.34 5.14
N THR A 194 -38.43 -20.35 4.34
CA THR A 194 -39.37 -21.04 3.50
C THR A 194 -40.49 -21.47 4.40
N ARG A 195 -41.66 -20.85 4.28
CA ARG A 195 -42.86 -21.30 5.00
C ARG A 195 -43.07 -22.75 4.64
N LEU A 196 -42.78 -23.61 5.58
CA LEU A 196 -43.17 -25.03 5.50
C LEU A 196 -44.67 -25.04 5.28
N ARG A 197 -45.12 -25.32 4.04
CA ARG A 197 -46.51 -25.65 3.76
C ARG A 197 -46.78 -26.90 4.57
N ARG A 198 -47.63 -26.80 5.59
CA ARG A 198 -48.29 -27.95 6.18
C ARG A 198 -49.06 -28.61 5.03
N ILE A 199 -48.66 -29.85 4.72
CA ILE A 199 -49.45 -30.75 3.94
C ILE A 199 -50.47 -31.33 4.92
N SER A 200 -51.74 -30.97 4.75
CA SER A 200 -52.89 -31.56 5.39
C SER A 200 -53.25 -32.85 4.69
#